data_59633e8b6c78ac7590e81e4759230486
#
_entry.id   59633e8b6c78ac7590e81e4759230486
#
_cell.length_a   1.000
_cell.length_b   1.000
_cell.length_c   1.000
_cell.angle_alpha   90.00
_cell.angle_beta   90.00
_cell.angle_gamma   90.00
#
_symmetry.space_group_name_H-M   'P 1'
#
loop_
_entity.id
_entity.type
_entity.pdbx_description
1 polymer ?
#
loop_
_entity_poly.entity_id
_entity_poly.type
_entity_poly.pdbx_seq_one_letter_code
_entity_poly.pdbx_strand_id
1 'polypeptide(L)'
;MSIKQIVLFSIPALFLFHFSANAQEKELDPEVVNIVKPYTPTISDAFKVKVTPSLNDSVSTIKKDVKYSIFSVPVASTFTPAKGKATNVEKAKPVKLYDNYATLGFGNYTSILGELYSNFEISRTDNAGFFFRHNSSQGDIKGVKLDNHYYDTSLDANYTSRQRDVTYRLDAGVEHQLFNWYGVPNGYYSDEDLARIDTKQNYLSGYVGGSIALDDSFFDKAAASIRYTGDSFSSSELNAKLKPEFSFPLENVTFKLDGDLDYLLGSFDKDYSNSTDIKYSYLNVGLAPSINFVNNDLSVSLGVAGYVSLDTENSDTNFSLYPKVNVSYRLLDETVIAYGGAEGGIKQNTYYDFKEENPFVSPTLNIAPTKKLYEAFGGIKGKLSNAFAYNARVSYGKDENSALFQSNDINFTTSQNEGYHYGNSFNVVYDDINTLAFFGEVKVDVSGQFSVGVNANYYSYSTDVQSEAWNLPSLKASVFSNFNITEKLYGSASLFYVGERKDVSNAGFIGEEITLDGYVDANLSFGYRFTDRLSAFVKGSNLFGDNYKKWMNYPVQGIQGLAGVTYKFDW
;
A
#
# COMPACT_ATOMS: atom_id res chain seq x y z
N MET A 1 23.01 36.70 -25.09
CA MET A 1 21.76 35.90 -25.16
C MET A 1 21.66 35.11 -23.86
N SER A 2 20.66 35.37 -23.05
CA SER A 2 20.56 34.83 -21.70
C SER A 2 19.91 33.44 -21.73
N ILE A 3 20.33 32.60 -20.81
CA ILE A 3 19.89 31.20 -20.61
C ILE A 3 18.34 31.00 -20.52
N LYS A 4 17.59 32.07 -20.31
CA LYS A 4 16.13 32.08 -20.32
C LYS A 4 15.44 31.93 -21.70
N GLN A 5 16.17 32.08 -22.79
CA GLN A 5 15.63 31.95 -24.16
C GLN A 5 15.85 30.55 -24.75
N ILE A 6 16.68 29.70 -24.14
CA ILE A 6 16.94 28.33 -24.62
C ILE A 6 15.90 27.34 -24.11
N VAL A 7 15.25 27.60 -22.95
CA VAL A 7 14.25 26.69 -22.35
C VAL A 7 12.88 26.81 -23.01
N LEU A 8 12.59 27.92 -23.73
CA LEU A 8 11.28 28.12 -24.37
C LEU A 8 11.16 27.53 -25.78
N PHE A 9 12.25 27.05 -26.37
CA PHE A 9 12.25 26.50 -27.75
C PHE A 9 12.47 24.99 -27.85
N SER A 10 12.68 24.30 -26.73
CA SER A 10 12.92 22.85 -26.73
C SER A 10 11.67 21.98 -26.41
N ILE A 11 10.54 22.57 -26.06
CA ILE A 11 9.31 21.83 -25.73
C ILE A 11 8.43 21.49 -26.96
N PRO A 12 8.42 22.20 -28.10
CA PRO A 12 7.61 21.79 -29.25
C PRO A 12 8.23 20.74 -30.18
N ALA A 13 9.52 20.39 -30.03
CA ALA A 13 10.17 19.45 -30.95
C ALA A 13 9.95 17.95 -30.63
N LEU A 14 9.31 17.60 -29.52
CA LEU A 14 9.05 16.22 -29.13
C LEU A 14 7.66 15.69 -29.55
N PHE A 15 6.85 16.49 -30.26
CA PHE A 15 5.49 16.11 -30.65
C PHE A 15 5.27 15.81 -32.13
N LEU A 16 6.33 15.60 -32.93
CA LEU A 16 6.20 15.29 -34.35
C LEU A 16 6.83 13.95 -34.72
N PHE A 17 6.40 12.87 -34.08
CA PHE A 17 6.46 11.53 -34.68
C PHE A 17 5.04 11.09 -35.06
N HIS A 18 4.67 11.35 -36.29
CA HIS A 18 3.46 10.77 -36.90
C HIS A 18 3.74 9.31 -37.20
N PHE A 19 3.24 8.41 -36.36
CA PHE A 19 3.05 7.01 -36.74
C PHE A 19 1.69 6.88 -37.40
N SER A 20 1.70 6.75 -38.71
CA SER A 20 0.52 6.29 -39.45
C SER A 20 0.35 4.79 -39.22
N ALA A 21 -0.37 4.42 -38.19
CA ALA A 21 -0.84 3.05 -38.00
C ALA A 21 -2.27 2.96 -38.55
N ASN A 22 -2.45 2.27 -39.68
CA ASN A 22 -3.77 1.83 -40.11
C ASN A 22 -4.27 0.78 -39.12
N ALA A 23 -5.11 1.18 -38.17
CA ALA A 23 -5.81 0.28 -37.27
C ALA A 23 -7.11 -0.16 -37.97
N GLN A 24 -7.19 -1.43 -38.34
CA GLN A 24 -8.48 -2.07 -38.59
C GLN A 24 -9.24 -2.14 -37.27
N GLU A 25 -10.38 -1.46 -37.19
CA GLU A 25 -11.33 -1.57 -36.09
C GLU A 25 -11.84 -3.02 -35.99
N LYS A 26 -11.46 -3.70 -34.92
CA LYS A 26 -12.08 -4.92 -34.47
C LYS A 26 -12.67 -4.63 -33.11
N GLU A 27 -13.95 -4.38 -33.03
CA GLU A 27 -14.70 -4.31 -31.77
C GLU A 27 -14.45 -5.61 -30.99
N LEU A 28 -13.83 -5.44 -29.81
CA LEU A 28 -13.66 -6.50 -28.82
C LEU A 28 -14.49 -6.12 -27.60
N ASP A 29 -15.44 -6.97 -27.26
CA ASP A 29 -16.16 -6.92 -26.00
C ASP A 29 -15.21 -6.83 -24.80
N PRO A 30 -15.52 -6.02 -23.76
CA PRO A 30 -14.67 -5.90 -22.59
C PRO A 30 -14.82 -7.14 -21.71
N GLU A 31 -13.95 -8.12 -21.88
CA GLU A 31 -13.76 -9.16 -20.89
C GLU A 31 -12.95 -8.59 -19.71
N VAL A 32 -13.60 -8.51 -18.58
CA VAL A 32 -12.94 -8.21 -17.30
C VAL A 32 -12.11 -9.42 -16.89
N VAL A 33 -10.83 -9.43 -17.24
CA VAL A 33 -9.89 -10.43 -16.73
C VAL A 33 -9.45 -10.00 -15.32
N ASN A 34 -10.08 -10.56 -14.30
CA ASN A 34 -9.58 -10.52 -12.93
C ASN A 34 -8.33 -11.40 -12.83
N ILE A 35 -7.15 -10.82 -13.10
CA ILE A 35 -5.89 -11.46 -12.79
C ILE A 35 -5.64 -11.22 -11.30
N VAL A 36 -5.95 -12.20 -10.46
CA VAL A 36 -5.44 -12.24 -9.09
C VAL A 36 -3.94 -12.47 -9.20
N LYS A 37 -3.15 -11.40 -9.12
CA LYS A 37 -1.70 -11.50 -8.98
C LYS A 37 -1.40 -11.84 -7.53
N PRO A 38 -0.66 -12.91 -7.24
CA PRO A 38 -0.05 -13.04 -5.96
C PRO A 38 0.98 -11.89 -5.82
N TYR A 39 0.68 -10.95 -4.96
CA TYR A 39 1.61 -9.91 -4.55
C TYR A 39 2.55 -10.54 -3.54
N THR A 40 3.80 -10.64 -3.89
CA THR A 40 4.86 -11.05 -2.98
C THR A 40 5.60 -9.77 -2.56
N PRO A 41 5.34 -9.19 -1.38
CA PRO A 41 6.17 -8.10 -0.88
C PRO A 41 7.52 -8.69 -0.48
N THR A 42 8.55 -8.34 -1.19
CA THR A 42 9.92 -8.43 -0.67
C THR A 42 10.18 -7.20 0.20
N ILE A 43 11.19 -7.23 1.08
CA ILE A 43 11.58 -6.07 1.90
C ILE A 43 11.93 -4.87 1.01
N SER A 44 12.36 -5.10 -0.23
CA SER A 44 12.54 -4.08 -1.26
C SER A 44 11.22 -3.54 -1.83
N ASP A 45 10.11 -4.29 -1.72
CA ASP A 45 8.80 -3.92 -2.27
C ASP A 45 7.90 -3.18 -1.26
N ALA A 46 8.44 -2.75 -0.12
CA ALA A 46 7.71 -2.07 0.94
C ALA A 46 7.27 -0.63 0.56
N PHE A 47 6.94 -0.41 -0.71
CA PHE A 47 6.10 0.71 -1.09
C PHE A 47 4.65 0.24 -1.05
N LYS A 48 3.97 0.61 0.02
CA LYS A 48 2.52 0.55 0.08
C LYS A 48 2.00 1.48 -1.01
N VAL A 49 1.81 0.98 -2.23
CA VAL A 49 0.98 1.65 -3.23
C VAL A 49 -0.45 1.57 -2.70
N LYS A 50 -0.75 2.44 -1.74
CA LYS A 50 -2.10 2.75 -1.35
C LYS A 50 -2.58 3.77 -2.35
N VAL A 51 -3.29 3.33 -3.28
CA VAL A 51 -4.34 3.95 -4.08
C VAL A 51 -4.25 3.42 -5.50
N THR A 52 -4.92 2.31 -5.75
CA THR A 52 -5.54 2.12 -7.04
C THR A 52 -6.61 3.20 -7.12
N PRO A 53 -6.70 4.02 -8.17
CA PRO A 53 -7.85 4.88 -8.36
C PRO A 53 -9.09 3.99 -8.34
N SER A 54 -9.80 3.92 -7.23
CA SER A 54 -11.09 3.26 -7.20
C SER A 54 -12.05 4.20 -7.93
N LEU A 55 -12.34 3.88 -9.17
CA LEU A 55 -13.53 4.36 -9.83
C LEU A 55 -14.70 3.68 -9.10
N ASN A 56 -15.09 4.21 -7.95
CA ASN A 56 -16.38 3.89 -7.38
C ASN A 56 -17.43 4.61 -8.23
N ASP A 57 -17.67 4.04 -9.39
CA ASP A 57 -18.85 4.34 -10.16
C ASP A 57 -19.97 3.49 -9.56
N SER A 58 -20.68 4.08 -8.61
CA SER A 58 -21.95 3.52 -8.17
C SER A 58 -22.94 3.67 -9.31
N VAL A 59 -23.01 2.65 -10.16
CA VAL A 59 -24.07 2.55 -11.15
C VAL A 59 -25.38 2.36 -10.38
N SER A 60 -26.08 3.47 -10.12
CA SER A 60 -27.45 3.38 -9.68
C SER A 60 -28.29 2.82 -10.83
N THR A 61 -28.65 1.56 -10.77
CA THR A 61 -29.63 0.95 -11.64
C THR A 61 -31.03 1.46 -11.29
N ILE A 62 -31.31 2.73 -11.58
CA ILE A 62 -32.68 3.21 -11.62
C ILE A 62 -33.25 2.72 -12.94
N LYS A 63 -34.09 1.70 -12.89
CA LYS A 63 -34.89 1.26 -14.04
C LYS A 63 -35.75 2.43 -14.50
N LYS A 64 -35.33 3.07 -15.61
CA LYS A 64 -36.13 4.10 -16.27
C LYS A 64 -37.25 3.39 -17.02
N ASP A 65 -38.49 3.60 -16.59
CA ASP A 65 -39.68 3.11 -17.30
C ASP A 65 -39.83 3.92 -18.59
N VAL A 66 -39.32 3.38 -19.68
CA VAL A 66 -39.43 4.00 -21.01
C VAL A 66 -40.71 3.51 -21.64
N LYS A 67 -41.77 4.32 -21.66
CA LYS A 67 -42.95 4.07 -22.43
C LYS A 67 -42.68 4.41 -23.90
N TYR A 68 -42.59 3.37 -24.73
CA TYR A 68 -42.54 3.56 -26.17
C TYR A 68 -43.96 3.68 -26.73
N SER A 69 -44.28 4.78 -27.39
CA SER A 69 -45.42 4.87 -28.27
C SER A 69 -44.98 4.56 -29.69
N ILE A 70 -45.38 3.40 -30.18
CA ILE A 70 -45.09 3.00 -31.58
C ILE A 70 -46.16 3.65 -32.49
N PHE A 71 -45.76 4.70 -33.23
CA PHE A 71 -46.56 5.16 -34.35
C PHE A 71 -46.25 4.25 -35.58
N SER A 72 -47.16 3.35 -35.94
CA SER A 72 -47.02 2.58 -37.17
C SER A 72 -47.49 3.46 -38.35
N VAL A 73 -46.55 3.97 -39.11
CA VAL A 73 -46.81 4.51 -40.45
C VAL A 73 -46.55 3.38 -41.46
N PRO A 74 -47.54 2.95 -42.23
CA PRO A 74 -47.29 1.93 -43.25
C PRO A 74 -46.51 2.56 -44.40
N VAL A 75 -45.19 2.38 -44.41
CA VAL A 75 -44.37 2.72 -45.57
C VAL A 75 -44.16 1.43 -46.34
N ALA A 76 -44.68 1.33 -47.55
CA ALA A 76 -44.42 0.25 -48.47
C ALA A 76 -42.93 0.32 -48.91
N SER A 77 -42.07 -0.45 -48.26
CA SER A 77 -40.66 -0.56 -48.62
C SER A 77 -40.54 -1.61 -49.76
N THR A 78 -40.08 -1.16 -50.91
CA THR A 78 -39.74 -2.04 -52.06
C THR A 78 -38.32 -2.64 -51.94
N PHE A 79 -37.65 -2.49 -50.79
CA PHE A 79 -36.35 -3.11 -50.55
C PHE A 79 -36.53 -4.43 -49.81
N THR A 80 -36.17 -5.52 -50.45
CA THR A 80 -35.92 -6.79 -49.76
C THR A 80 -34.68 -6.66 -48.91
N PRO A 81 -34.77 -6.78 -47.57
CA PRO A 81 -33.57 -6.72 -46.73
C PRO A 81 -32.66 -7.90 -47.07
N ALA A 82 -31.41 -7.60 -47.42
CA ALA A 82 -30.39 -8.65 -47.50
C ALA A 82 -30.30 -9.32 -46.12
N LYS A 83 -30.57 -10.62 -46.05
CA LYS A 83 -30.35 -11.40 -44.83
C LYS A 83 -28.87 -11.30 -44.49
N GLY A 84 -28.52 -10.51 -43.49
CA GLY A 84 -27.18 -10.50 -42.91
C GLY A 84 -26.84 -11.93 -42.48
N LYS A 85 -25.76 -12.48 -43.00
CA LYS A 85 -25.16 -13.70 -42.44
C LYS A 85 -24.75 -13.38 -41.03
N ALA A 86 -25.35 -14.01 -40.03
CA ALA A 86 -24.84 -13.97 -38.66
C ALA A 86 -23.42 -14.54 -38.70
N THR A 87 -22.44 -13.70 -38.47
CA THR A 87 -21.07 -14.13 -38.23
C THR A 87 -21.08 -14.79 -36.85
N ASN A 88 -20.76 -16.07 -36.78
CA ASN A 88 -20.54 -16.74 -35.51
C ASN A 88 -19.33 -16.05 -34.86
N VAL A 89 -19.59 -15.23 -33.87
CA VAL A 89 -18.54 -14.76 -32.94
C VAL A 89 -18.21 -15.99 -32.10
N GLU A 90 -17.04 -16.57 -32.30
CA GLU A 90 -16.53 -17.58 -31.36
C GLU A 90 -16.43 -16.93 -29.99
N LYS A 91 -17.29 -17.33 -29.06
CA LYS A 91 -17.17 -16.93 -27.67
C LYS A 91 -15.84 -17.45 -27.15
N ALA A 92 -15.01 -16.57 -26.63
CA ALA A 92 -13.80 -16.96 -25.94
C ALA A 92 -14.16 -18.02 -24.88
N LYS A 93 -13.38 -19.09 -24.82
CA LYS A 93 -13.59 -20.14 -23.82
C LYS A 93 -13.44 -19.51 -22.43
N PRO A 94 -14.41 -19.72 -21.52
CA PRO A 94 -14.28 -19.19 -20.16
C PRO A 94 -12.99 -19.75 -19.53
N VAL A 95 -12.18 -18.86 -18.96
CA VAL A 95 -10.97 -19.26 -18.25
C VAL A 95 -11.38 -20.01 -17.00
N LYS A 96 -10.90 -21.25 -16.85
CA LYS A 96 -11.15 -22.01 -15.63
C LYS A 96 -10.41 -21.35 -14.45
N LEU A 97 -11.15 -20.92 -13.45
CA LEU A 97 -10.62 -20.45 -12.18
C LEU A 97 -10.40 -21.65 -11.26
N TYR A 98 -9.37 -21.57 -10.44
CA TYR A 98 -9.03 -22.57 -9.43
C TYR A 98 -9.10 -21.92 -8.06
N ASP A 99 -9.67 -22.64 -7.09
CA ASP A 99 -9.88 -22.11 -5.75
C ASP A 99 -8.63 -22.17 -4.88
N ASN A 100 -7.64 -22.99 -5.29
CA ASN A 100 -6.46 -23.24 -4.51
C ASN A 100 -5.18 -23.11 -5.35
N TYR A 101 -4.08 -22.72 -4.70
CA TYR A 101 -2.75 -22.83 -5.29
C TYR A 101 -1.69 -23.05 -4.23
N ALA A 102 -0.61 -23.72 -4.64
CA ALA A 102 0.62 -23.83 -3.90
C ALA A 102 1.79 -23.32 -4.75
N THR A 103 2.66 -22.52 -4.16
CA THR A 103 3.87 -21.99 -4.79
C THR A 103 5.09 -22.35 -3.95
N LEU A 104 6.14 -22.85 -4.61
CA LEU A 104 7.45 -23.06 -4.02
C LEU A 104 8.51 -22.43 -4.91
N GLY A 105 9.41 -21.66 -4.31
CA GLY A 105 10.51 -21.00 -5.00
C GLY A 105 11.80 -21.06 -4.19
N PHE A 106 12.93 -21.16 -4.90
CA PHE A 106 14.27 -21.13 -4.34
C PHE A 106 15.13 -20.12 -5.10
N GLY A 107 15.99 -19.43 -4.38
CA GLY A 107 16.81 -18.38 -4.93
C GLY A 107 18.25 -18.39 -4.43
N ASN A 108 19.05 -17.47 -4.97
CA ASN A 108 20.34 -17.15 -4.39
C ASN A 108 20.16 -16.60 -2.96
N TYR A 109 21.25 -16.45 -2.20
CA TYR A 109 21.21 -16.15 -0.76
C TYR A 109 20.41 -17.19 0.04
N THR A 110 20.29 -18.41 -0.50
CA THR A 110 19.47 -19.50 0.07
C THR A 110 18.06 -19.02 0.40
N SER A 111 17.49 -18.22 -0.51
CA SER A 111 16.14 -17.69 -0.34
C SER A 111 15.10 -18.76 -0.62
N ILE A 112 14.08 -18.81 0.22
CA ILE A 112 12.94 -19.74 0.11
C ILE A 112 11.64 -18.92 0.09
N LEU A 113 10.78 -19.23 -0.88
CA LEU A 113 9.41 -18.75 -0.95
C LEU A 113 8.47 -19.95 -0.90
N GLY A 114 7.55 -19.96 0.06
CA GLY A 114 6.47 -20.93 0.16
C GLY A 114 5.13 -20.21 0.30
N GLU A 115 4.15 -20.55 -0.53
CA GLU A 115 2.78 -20.03 -0.42
C GLU A 115 1.80 -21.17 -0.60
N LEU A 116 0.75 -21.16 0.21
CA LEU A 116 -0.38 -22.05 0.07
C LEU A 116 -1.67 -21.26 0.32
N TYR A 117 -2.45 -21.09 -0.71
CA TYR A 117 -3.77 -20.50 -0.64
C TYR A 117 -4.83 -21.56 -0.88
N SER A 118 -5.85 -21.57 -0.05
CA SER A 118 -6.98 -22.46 -0.22
C SER A 118 -8.28 -21.76 0.13
N ASN A 119 -9.28 -21.93 -0.71
CA ASN A 119 -10.62 -21.44 -0.51
C ASN A 119 -11.61 -22.62 -0.62
N PHE A 120 -12.53 -22.69 0.32
CA PHE A 120 -13.53 -23.75 0.45
C PHE A 120 -14.91 -23.14 0.34
N GLU A 121 -15.66 -23.56 -0.66
CA GLU A 121 -17.09 -23.28 -0.73
C GLU A 121 -17.83 -24.27 0.19
N ILE A 122 -18.19 -23.82 1.42
CA ILE A 122 -18.89 -24.64 2.41
C ILE A 122 -20.36 -24.78 2.00
N SER A 123 -20.94 -23.69 1.50
CA SER A 123 -22.29 -23.63 0.98
C SER A 123 -22.40 -22.56 -0.10
N ARG A 124 -23.58 -22.36 -0.68
CA ARG A 124 -23.82 -21.27 -1.64
C ARG A 124 -23.59 -19.87 -1.04
N THR A 125 -23.68 -19.76 0.25
CA THR A 125 -23.56 -18.50 0.99
C THR A 125 -22.26 -18.40 1.78
N ASP A 126 -21.59 -19.51 2.04
CA ASP A 126 -20.52 -19.59 3.01
C ASP A 126 -19.22 -20.05 2.38
N ASN A 127 -18.19 -19.25 2.56
CA ASN A 127 -16.83 -19.55 2.12
C ASN A 127 -15.87 -19.45 3.31
N ALA A 128 -14.91 -20.36 3.36
CA ALA A 128 -13.76 -20.26 4.26
C ALA A 128 -12.48 -20.38 3.46
N GLY A 129 -11.45 -19.69 3.88
CA GLY A 129 -10.16 -19.74 3.22
C GLY A 129 -9.03 -19.60 4.20
N PHE A 130 -7.86 -20.05 3.79
CA PHE A 130 -6.62 -19.74 4.49
C PHE A 130 -5.49 -19.42 3.51
N PHE A 131 -4.54 -18.65 3.98
CA PHE A 131 -3.33 -18.29 3.25
C PHE A 131 -2.13 -18.46 4.16
N PHE A 132 -1.25 -19.38 3.81
CA PHE A 132 0.05 -19.55 4.42
C PHE A 132 1.12 -18.94 3.51
N ARG A 133 2.05 -18.21 4.10
CA ARG A 133 3.20 -17.63 3.41
C ARG A 133 4.45 -17.78 4.25
N HIS A 134 5.54 -18.15 3.60
CA HIS A 134 6.89 -18.14 4.16
C HIS A 134 7.84 -17.51 3.17
N ASN A 135 8.61 -16.53 3.61
CA ASN A 135 9.69 -15.91 2.86
C ASN A 135 10.93 -15.80 3.74
N SER A 136 12.06 -16.28 3.25
CA SER A 136 13.29 -16.27 4.02
C SER A 136 14.52 -16.11 3.14
N SER A 137 15.63 -15.64 3.75
CA SER A 137 16.95 -15.55 3.15
C SER A 137 18.01 -15.74 4.22
N GLN A 138 19.11 -16.41 3.87
CA GLN A 138 20.24 -16.61 4.78
C GLN A 138 21.20 -15.40 4.84
N GLY A 139 20.82 -14.27 4.20
CA GLY A 139 21.57 -13.03 4.27
C GLY A 139 22.68 -12.95 3.22
N ASP A 140 23.95 -12.95 3.63
CA ASP A 140 25.13 -12.80 2.77
C ASP A 140 25.19 -11.44 2.03
N ILE A 141 24.89 -10.35 2.76
CA ILE A 141 24.99 -8.99 2.24
C ILE A 141 26.47 -8.60 2.17
N LYS A 142 26.92 -8.18 0.99
CA LYS A 142 28.31 -7.80 0.77
C LYS A 142 28.76 -6.67 1.70
N GLY A 143 29.87 -6.90 2.40
CA GLY A 143 30.47 -5.93 3.33
C GLY A 143 29.86 -5.92 4.72
N VAL A 144 28.80 -6.69 4.98
CA VAL A 144 28.22 -6.90 6.31
C VAL A 144 28.89 -8.10 6.96
N LYS A 145 29.38 -7.93 8.20
CA LYS A 145 30.06 -8.99 8.96
C LYS A 145 29.14 -9.69 9.95
N LEU A 146 28.09 -8.98 10.39
CA LEU A 146 27.10 -9.51 11.31
C LEU A 146 26.07 -10.36 10.59
N ASP A 147 25.42 -11.22 11.35
CA ASP A 147 24.31 -12.04 10.87
C ASP A 147 23.21 -11.14 10.28
N ASN A 148 22.75 -11.48 9.08
CA ASN A 148 21.75 -10.68 8.34
C ASN A 148 20.70 -11.56 7.65
N HIS A 149 20.52 -12.80 8.14
CA HIS A 149 19.42 -13.64 7.71
C HIS A 149 18.07 -13.12 8.22
N TYR A 150 17.02 -13.40 7.48
CA TYR A 150 15.67 -13.08 7.91
C TYR A 150 14.68 -14.16 7.48
N TYR A 151 13.56 -14.20 8.17
CA TYR A 151 12.36 -14.87 7.69
C TYR A 151 11.09 -14.13 8.13
N ASP A 152 10.07 -14.31 7.33
CA ASP A 152 8.73 -13.82 7.55
C ASP A 152 7.76 -14.95 7.21
N THR A 153 6.98 -15.37 8.22
CA THR A 153 6.04 -16.47 8.11
C THR A 153 4.69 -16.04 8.63
N SER A 154 3.66 -16.11 7.79
CA SER A 154 2.29 -15.78 8.18
C SER A 154 1.31 -16.88 7.83
N LEU A 155 0.27 -16.97 8.62
CA LEU A 155 -0.91 -17.78 8.38
C LEU A 155 -2.15 -16.94 8.66
N ASP A 156 -2.96 -16.71 7.64
CA ASP A 156 -4.21 -15.99 7.69
C ASP A 156 -5.37 -16.94 7.38
N ALA A 157 -6.48 -16.80 8.07
CA ALA A 157 -7.71 -17.54 7.83
C ALA A 157 -8.88 -16.57 7.78
N ASN A 158 -9.84 -16.87 6.93
CA ASN A 158 -11.08 -16.10 6.85
C ASN A 158 -12.30 -17.00 6.67
N TYR A 159 -13.43 -16.50 7.14
CA TYR A 159 -14.75 -17.05 6.88
C TYR A 159 -15.69 -15.94 6.47
N THR A 160 -16.42 -16.13 5.38
CA THR A 160 -17.38 -15.15 4.86
C THR A 160 -18.72 -15.84 4.63
N SER A 161 -19.78 -15.26 5.17
CA SER A 161 -21.16 -15.66 4.89
C SER A 161 -21.92 -14.51 4.24
N ARG A 162 -22.54 -14.78 3.09
CA ARG A 162 -23.33 -13.81 2.31
C ARG A 162 -24.77 -14.31 2.25
N GLN A 163 -25.57 -13.86 3.19
CA GLN A 163 -27.01 -14.11 3.20
C GLN A 163 -27.73 -12.97 2.46
N ARG A 164 -29.04 -13.11 2.30
CA ARG A 164 -29.85 -12.16 1.52
C ARG A 164 -29.69 -10.72 1.99
N ASP A 165 -29.76 -10.49 3.28
CA ASP A 165 -29.83 -9.15 3.88
C ASP A 165 -28.63 -8.86 4.80
N VAL A 166 -27.71 -9.82 4.96
CA VAL A 166 -26.54 -9.74 5.85
C VAL A 166 -25.33 -10.39 5.22
N THR A 167 -24.23 -9.66 5.19
CA THR A 167 -22.90 -10.23 4.91
C THR A 167 -22.04 -10.08 6.16
N TYR A 168 -21.44 -11.17 6.63
CA TYR A 168 -20.44 -11.09 7.68
C TYR A 168 -19.18 -11.84 7.31
N ARG A 169 -18.05 -11.34 7.80
CA ARG A 169 -16.74 -11.89 7.61
C ARG A 169 -16.00 -11.95 8.94
N LEU A 170 -15.32 -13.05 9.16
CA LEU A 170 -14.37 -13.23 10.26
C LEU A 170 -12.98 -13.44 9.67
N ASP A 171 -11.98 -12.84 10.27
CA ASP A 171 -10.58 -12.94 9.89
C ASP A 171 -9.74 -13.21 11.13
N ALA A 172 -8.73 -14.07 11.00
CA ALA A 172 -7.72 -14.29 12.03
C ALA A 172 -6.38 -14.59 11.37
N GLY A 173 -5.30 -14.17 12.00
CA GLY A 173 -3.96 -14.46 11.47
C GLY A 173 -2.90 -14.42 12.54
N VAL A 174 -1.79 -15.09 12.26
CA VAL A 174 -0.57 -15.03 13.05
C VAL A 174 0.61 -14.80 12.11
N GLU A 175 1.60 -14.07 12.59
CA GLU A 175 2.80 -13.71 11.87
C GLU A 175 4.01 -13.86 12.81
N HIS A 176 5.05 -14.50 12.32
CA HIS A 176 6.32 -14.60 13.00
C HIS A 176 7.43 -14.12 12.07
N GLN A 177 8.18 -13.12 12.51
CA GLN A 177 9.25 -12.51 11.75
C GLN A 177 10.54 -12.56 12.56
N LEU A 178 11.65 -12.80 11.88
CA LEU A 178 12.99 -12.67 12.42
C LEU A 178 13.78 -11.71 11.53
N PHE A 179 14.40 -10.72 12.15
CA PHE A 179 15.36 -9.81 11.55
C PHE A 179 16.62 -9.73 12.39
N ASN A 180 17.67 -9.16 11.82
CA ASN A 180 18.93 -8.93 12.52
C ASN A 180 19.32 -7.45 12.46
N TRP A 181 19.74 -6.86 13.56
CA TRP A 181 20.32 -5.52 13.63
C TRP A 181 21.78 -5.52 13.14
N TYR A 182 22.00 -5.80 11.85
CA TYR A 182 23.34 -5.89 11.27
C TYR A 182 23.98 -4.54 10.91
N GLY A 183 23.24 -3.45 11.00
CA GLY A 183 23.60 -2.12 10.49
C GLY A 183 24.53 -1.33 11.42
N VAL A 184 25.60 -1.91 11.91
CA VAL A 184 26.58 -1.20 12.75
C VAL A 184 27.43 -0.21 11.93
N PRO A 185 27.89 0.90 12.54
CA PRO A 185 28.80 1.85 11.88
C PRO A 185 30.09 1.18 11.38
N ASN A 186 30.42 1.42 10.12
CA ASN A 186 31.59 0.81 9.49
C ASN A 186 32.91 1.24 10.15
N GLY A 187 33.78 0.28 10.43
CA GLY A 187 35.13 0.54 10.96
C GLY A 187 35.18 0.96 12.42
N TYR A 188 34.04 1.02 13.11
CA TYR A 188 33.96 1.41 14.50
C TYR A 188 34.30 0.27 15.47
N TYR A 189 33.88 -0.95 15.16
CA TYR A 189 34.07 -2.14 15.97
C TYR A 189 35.13 -3.06 15.40
N SER A 190 35.93 -3.69 16.28
CA SER A 190 36.84 -4.77 15.90
C SER A 190 36.06 -6.06 15.57
N ASP A 191 36.69 -7.02 14.88
CA ASP A 191 36.07 -8.31 14.59
C ASP A 191 35.72 -9.09 15.86
N GLU A 192 36.51 -8.89 16.94
CA GLU A 192 36.25 -9.50 18.24
C GLU A 192 35.01 -8.91 18.92
N ASP A 193 34.81 -7.61 18.79
CA ASP A 193 33.62 -6.94 19.34
C ASP A 193 32.37 -7.36 18.56
N LEU A 194 32.44 -7.37 17.22
CA LEU A 194 31.34 -7.80 16.37
C LEU A 194 30.88 -9.24 16.68
N ALA A 195 31.81 -10.14 16.97
CA ALA A 195 31.49 -11.54 17.30
C ALA A 195 30.69 -11.70 18.61
N ARG A 196 30.61 -10.66 19.45
CA ARG A 196 29.88 -10.66 20.73
C ARG A 196 28.48 -10.06 20.62
N ILE A 197 28.14 -9.42 19.50
CA ILE A 197 26.84 -8.76 19.32
C ILE A 197 25.79 -9.80 18.92
N ASP A 198 24.77 -9.98 19.75
CA ASP A 198 23.56 -10.72 19.36
C ASP A 198 22.59 -9.78 18.63
N THR A 199 22.49 -9.93 17.33
CA THR A 199 21.71 -9.04 16.46
C THR A 199 20.25 -9.44 16.28
N LYS A 200 19.84 -10.57 16.88
CA LYS A 200 18.53 -11.18 16.59
C LYS A 200 17.37 -10.43 17.21
N GLN A 201 16.36 -10.14 16.40
CA GLN A 201 15.05 -9.68 16.81
C GLN A 201 13.98 -10.59 16.24
N ASN A 202 13.10 -11.07 17.12
CA ASN A 202 11.93 -11.85 16.74
C ASN A 202 10.67 -11.07 17.07
N TYR A 203 9.77 -10.98 16.11
CA TYR A 203 8.43 -10.41 16.28
C TYR A 203 7.39 -11.51 16.17
N LEU A 204 6.43 -11.52 17.08
CA LEU A 204 5.25 -12.36 17.03
C LEU A 204 4.02 -11.45 17.05
N SER A 205 3.20 -11.53 16.03
CA SER A 205 1.95 -10.80 15.93
C SER A 205 0.78 -11.75 15.67
N GLY A 206 -0.37 -11.43 16.21
CA GLY A 206 -1.59 -12.16 15.92
C GLY A 206 -2.80 -11.23 15.96
N TYR A 207 -3.81 -11.53 15.15
CA TYR A 207 -5.02 -10.74 15.13
C TYR A 207 -6.27 -11.59 14.94
N VAL A 208 -7.36 -11.08 15.45
CA VAL A 208 -8.72 -11.54 15.17
C VAL A 208 -9.55 -10.33 14.82
N GLY A 209 -10.34 -10.44 13.77
CA GLY A 209 -11.20 -9.37 13.31
C GLY A 209 -12.43 -9.89 12.61
N GLY A 210 -13.28 -8.97 12.21
CA GLY A 210 -14.44 -9.28 11.41
C GLY A 210 -15.20 -8.04 11.03
N SER A 211 -16.15 -8.24 10.13
CA SER A 211 -17.07 -7.20 9.70
C SER A 211 -18.46 -7.76 9.49
N ILE A 212 -19.44 -6.92 9.68
CA ILE A 212 -20.83 -7.17 9.36
C ILE A 212 -21.38 -6.02 8.53
N ALA A 213 -22.08 -6.33 7.44
CA ALA A 213 -22.78 -5.36 6.61
C ALA A 213 -24.24 -5.80 6.47
N LEU A 214 -25.15 -4.85 6.55
CA LEU A 214 -26.60 -5.07 6.40
C LEU A 214 -27.08 -4.32 5.16
N ASP A 215 -27.82 -5.03 4.30
CA ASP A 215 -28.52 -4.42 3.19
C ASP A 215 -29.85 -3.83 3.66
N ASP A 216 -30.32 -2.78 3.01
CA ASP A 216 -31.61 -2.11 3.27
C ASP A 216 -31.82 -1.64 4.74
N SER A 217 -30.72 -1.28 5.43
CA SER A 217 -30.73 -0.81 6.82
C SER A 217 -30.09 0.59 6.92
N PHE A 218 -30.39 1.30 7.99
CA PHE A 218 -29.65 2.53 8.35
C PHE A 218 -28.25 2.22 8.87
N PHE A 219 -28.01 1.00 9.31
CA PHE A 219 -26.70 0.50 9.68
C PHE A 219 -26.08 -0.16 8.45
N ASP A 220 -25.06 0.47 7.84
CA ASP A 220 -24.39 -0.05 6.66
C ASP A 220 -23.47 -1.21 7.02
N LYS A 221 -22.50 -0.93 7.89
CA LYS A 221 -21.53 -1.93 8.32
C LYS A 221 -20.82 -1.56 9.61
N ALA A 222 -20.22 -2.55 10.25
CA ALA A 222 -19.20 -2.35 11.25
C ALA A 222 -18.03 -3.29 10.99
N ALA A 223 -16.82 -2.83 11.28
CA ALA A 223 -15.63 -3.65 11.31
C ALA A 223 -14.98 -3.55 12.70
N ALA A 224 -14.57 -4.69 13.24
CA ALA A 224 -13.83 -4.75 14.50
C ALA A 224 -12.58 -5.61 14.34
N SER A 225 -11.50 -5.26 15.04
CA SER A 225 -10.29 -6.07 15.09
C SER A 225 -9.54 -5.86 16.39
N ILE A 226 -8.87 -6.90 16.83
CA ILE A 226 -7.92 -6.87 17.95
C ILE A 226 -6.63 -7.48 17.44
N ARG A 227 -5.51 -6.80 17.65
CA ARG A 227 -4.17 -7.25 17.31
C ARG A 227 -3.29 -7.24 18.55
N TYR A 228 -2.56 -8.31 18.74
CA TYR A 228 -1.46 -8.39 19.68
C TYR A 228 -0.14 -8.44 18.93
N THR A 229 0.87 -7.73 19.43
CA THR A 229 2.25 -7.76 18.92
C THR A 229 3.21 -7.83 20.10
N GLY A 230 4.19 -8.70 20.02
CA GLY A 230 5.25 -8.83 21.01
C GLY A 230 6.58 -9.16 20.33
N ASP A 231 7.66 -9.09 21.08
CA ASP A 231 9.00 -9.40 20.61
C ASP A 231 9.83 -10.19 21.62
N SER A 232 11.09 -10.51 21.27
CA SER A 232 12.01 -11.25 22.16
C SER A 232 12.58 -10.41 23.30
N PHE A 233 12.27 -9.11 23.37
CA PHE A 233 12.71 -8.17 24.41
C PHE A 233 11.60 -7.81 25.41
N SER A 234 10.59 -8.66 25.53
CA SER A 234 9.44 -8.47 26.41
C SER A 234 8.57 -7.26 26.09
N SER A 235 8.65 -6.74 24.86
CA SER A 235 7.70 -5.73 24.38
C SER A 235 6.33 -6.35 24.15
N SER A 236 5.29 -5.61 24.45
CA SER A 236 3.90 -6.06 24.21
C SER A 236 3.02 -4.90 23.81
N GLU A 237 2.17 -5.13 22.82
CA GLU A 237 1.19 -4.15 22.34
C GLU A 237 -0.14 -4.86 22.04
N LEU A 238 -1.23 -4.26 22.48
CA LEU A 238 -2.61 -4.63 22.13
C LEU A 238 -3.28 -3.43 21.47
N ASN A 239 -3.78 -3.63 20.25
CA ASN A 239 -4.56 -2.63 19.53
C ASN A 239 -5.94 -3.17 19.20
N ALA A 240 -7.00 -2.49 19.64
CA ALA A 240 -8.39 -2.83 19.38
C ALA A 240 -9.09 -1.71 18.64
N LYS A 241 -9.73 -2.02 17.52
CA LYS A 241 -10.42 -1.07 16.63
C LYS A 241 -11.87 -1.46 16.43
N LEU A 242 -12.77 -0.47 16.38
CA LEU A 242 -14.17 -0.63 16.01
C LEU A 242 -14.61 0.54 15.14
N LYS A 243 -15.14 0.26 13.95
CA LYS A 243 -15.56 1.25 12.95
C LYS A 243 -16.98 0.96 12.48
N PRO A 244 -18.02 1.49 13.15
CA PRO A 244 -19.40 1.42 12.67
C PRO A 244 -19.67 2.54 11.65
N GLU A 245 -20.46 2.24 10.62
CA GLU A 245 -20.92 3.17 9.60
C GLU A 245 -22.43 3.11 9.48
N PHE A 246 -23.08 4.29 9.46
CA PHE A 246 -24.51 4.45 9.32
C PHE A 246 -24.82 5.34 8.14
N SER A 247 -25.86 4.97 7.38
CA SER A 247 -26.35 5.75 6.24
C SER A 247 -27.86 5.96 6.35
N PHE A 248 -28.28 7.20 6.17
CA PHE A 248 -29.69 7.60 6.20
C PHE A 248 -30.01 8.25 4.85
N PRO A 249 -30.58 7.50 3.89
CA PRO A 249 -30.96 8.05 2.60
C PRO A 249 -32.14 9.03 2.78
N LEU A 250 -31.96 10.23 2.26
CA LEU A 250 -32.98 11.27 2.13
C LEU A 250 -33.22 11.51 0.63
N GLU A 251 -34.28 12.19 0.23
CA GLU A 251 -34.71 12.29 -1.18
C GLU A 251 -33.58 12.53 -2.20
N ASN A 252 -32.69 13.50 -1.96
CA ASN A 252 -31.61 13.86 -2.89
C ASN A 252 -30.21 13.79 -2.27
N VAL A 253 -30.10 13.43 -0.99
CA VAL A 253 -28.84 13.37 -0.26
C VAL A 253 -28.81 12.14 0.64
N THR A 254 -27.63 11.69 0.99
CA THR A 254 -27.45 10.66 2.01
C THR A 254 -26.69 11.26 3.19
N PHE A 255 -27.29 11.24 4.36
CA PHE A 255 -26.58 11.55 5.59
C PHE A 255 -25.82 10.31 6.04
N LYS A 256 -24.51 10.45 6.29
CA LYS A 256 -23.66 9.39 6.83
C LYS A 256 -23.11 9.78 8.19
N LEU A 257 -23.00 8.80 9.06
CA LEU A 257 -22.32 8.91 10.34
C LEU A 257 -21.34 7.77 10.49
N ASP A 258 -20.05 8.09 10.44
CA ASP A 258 -18.98 7.11 10.67
C ASP A 258 -18.48 7.26 12.11
N GLY A 259 -18.36 6.13 12.80
CA GLY A 259 -17.71 6.04 14.11
C GLY A 259 -16.31 5.46 13.98
N ASP A 260 -15.42 5.88 14.86
CA ASP A 260 -14.07 5.35 14.98
C ASP A 260 -13.71 5.20 16.47
N LEU A 261 -13.37 4.00 16.88
CA LEU A 261 -12.85 3.72 18.20
C LEU A 261 -11.56 2.93 18.03
N ASP A 262 -10.46 3.49 18.52
CA ASP A 262 -9.12 2.90 18.45
C ASP A 262 -8.49 2.94 19.85
N TYR A 263 -8.34 1.76 20.45
CA TYR A 263 -7.70 1.60 21.75
C TYR A 263 -6.35 0.92 21.58
N LEU A 264 -5.32 1.54 22.07
CA LEU A 264 -3.93 1.06 22.08
C LEU A 264 -3.42 1.00 23.50
N LEU A 265 -2.82 -0.13 23.84
CA LEU A 265 -2.10 -0.35 25.10
C LEU A 265 -0.80 -1.08 24.79
N GLY A 266 0.33 -0.60 25.33
CA GLY A 266 1.60 -1.27 25.13
C GLY A 266 2.66 -0.91 26.17
N SER A 267 3.72 -1.70 26.15
CA SER A 267 4.89 -1.48 27.02
C SER A 267 6.16 -2.03 26.38
N PHE A 268 7.25 -1.37 26.68
CA PHE A 268 8.62 -1.86 26.49
C PHE A 268 9.27 -2.05 27.87
N ASP A 269 9.99 -3.17 28.05
CA ASP A 269 10.60 -3.53 29.34
C ASP A 269 11.65 -2.52 29.79
N LYS A 270 12.29 -1.84 28.82
CA LYS A 270 13.37 -0.87 29.07
C LYS A 270 13.29 0.31 28.12
N ASP A 271 13.78 1.46 28.58
CA ASP A 271 14.15 2.57 27.70
C ASP A 271 15.53 2.29 27.05
N TYR A 272 15.95 3.14 26.12
CA TYR A 272 17.23 2.98 25.41
C TYR A 272 18.45 3.06 26.34
N SER A 273 18.32 3.62 27.55
CA SER A 273 19.37 3.68 28.56
C SER A 273 19.34 2.51 29.54
N ASN A 274 18.45 1.55 29.40
CA ASN A 274 18.20 0.42 30.31
C ASN A 274 17.81 0.84 31.73
N SER A 275 17.18 2.01 31.89
CA SER A 275 16.91 2.59 33.22
C SER A 275 15.48 2.40 33.70
N THR A 276 14.50 2.50 32.79
CA THR A 276 13.05 2.46 33.11
C THR A 276 12.25 1.74 32.06
N ASP A 277 11.10 1.18 32.46
CA ASP A 277 10.09 0.68 31.53
C ASP A 277 9.35 1.85 30.85
N ILE A 278 8.91 1.62 29.61
CA ILE A 278 8.07 2.56 28.87
C ILE A 278 6.69 1.97 28.78
N LYS A 279 5.67 2.75 29.14
CA LYS A 279 4.27 2.40 28.99
C LYS A 279 3.54 3.45 28.20
N TYR A 280 2.60 3.03 27.39
CA TYR A 280 1.72 3.91 26.64
C TYR A 280 0.33 3.33 26.51
N SER A 281 -0.67 4.20 26.60
CA SER A 281 -2.06 3.78 26.41
C SER A 281 -2.90 4.93 25.89
N TYR A 282 -3.54 4.73 24.73
CA TYR A 282 -4.37 5.72 24.04
C TYR A 282 -5.75 5.17 23.74
N LEU A 283 -6.77 5.99 23.95
CA LEU A 283 -8.12 5.74 23.50
C LEU A 283 -8.57 6.91 22.61
N ASN A 284 -8.72 6.65 21.32
CA ASN A 284 -9.26 7.61 20.37
C ASN A 284 -10.71 7.25 20.06
N VAL A 285 -11.61 8.20 20.26
CA VAL A 285 -13.03 8.06 19.93
C VAL A 285 -13.41 9.16 18.95
N GLY A 286 -13.83 8.77 17.76
CA GLY A 286 -14.18 9.65 16.66
C GLY A 286 -15.62 9.49 16.19
N LEU A 287 -16.24 10.59 15.80
CA LEU A 287 -17.52 10.63 15.09
C LEU A 287 -17.40 11.58 13.91
N ALA A 288 -17.82 11.11 12.74
CA ALA A 288 -17.69 11.87 11.49
C ALA A 288 -19.03 11.93 10.73
N PRO A 289 -19.94 12.84 11.09
CA PRO A 289 -21.12 13.12 10.30
C PRO A 289 -20.75 13.74 8.95
N SER A 290 -21.44 13.31 7.88
CA SER A 290 -21.29 13.87 6.54
C SER A 290 -22.58 13.81 5.75
N ILE A 291 -22.73 14.71 4.78
CA ILE A 291 -23.81 14.74 3.81
C ILE A 291 -23.23 14.48 2.44
N ASN A 292 -23.76 13.48 1.78
CA ASN A 292 -23.34 13.07 0.45
C ASN A 292 -24.42 13.40 -0.57
N PHE A 293 -24.05 14.15 -1.59
CA PHE A 293 -24.87 14.46 -2.74
C PHE A 293 -24.22 13.92 -3.99
N VAL A 294 -24.96 13.15 -4.76
CA VAL A 294 -24.49 12.58 -6.03
C VAL A 294 -25.53 12.89 -7.11
N ASN A 295 -25.08 13.56 -8.15
CA ASN A 295 -25.82 13.78 -9.39
C ASN A 295 -24.97 13.19 -10.54
N ASN A 296 -25.49 13.22 -11.78
CA ASN A 296 -24.82 12.62 -12.94
C ASN A 296 -23.35 13.00 -13.06
N ASP A 297 -23.02 14.28 -12.88
CA ASP A 297 -21.65 14.80 -13.09
C ASP A 297 -20.98 15.30 -11.82
N LEU A 298 -21.74 15.49 -10.74
CA LEU A 298 -21.25 16.08 -9.49
C LEU A 298 -21.43 15.11 -8.33
N SER A 299 -20.36 14.82 -7.63
CA SER A 299 -20.35 14.12 -6.35
C SER A 299 -19.74 15.02 -5.29
N VAL A 300 -20.48 15.27 -4.22
CA VAL A 300 -20.06 16.13 -3.10
C VAL A 300 -20.28 15.38 -1.79
N SER A 301 -19.24 15.32 -0.98
CA SER A 301 -19.30 14.85 0.41
C SER A 301 -18.83 15.99 1.30
N LEU A 302 -19.69 16.46 2.17
CA LEU A 302 -19.41 17.53 3.14
C LEU A 302 -19.60 16.99 4.54
N GLY A 303 -18.54 17.03 5.34
CA GLY A 303 -18.56 16.54 6.70
C GLY A 303 -17.49 17.16 7.57
N VAL A 304 -17.53 16.80 8.83
CA VAL A 304 -16.54 17.12 9.84
C VAL A 304 -16.32 15.88 10.70
N ALA A 305 -15.08 15.63 11.13
CA ALA A 305 -14.77 14.56 12.04
C ALA A 305 -14.34 15.16 13.39
N GLY A 306 -15.04 14.80 14.46
CA GLY A 306 -14.68 15.17 15.82
C GLY A 306 -14.05 13.97 16.54
N TYR A 307 -12.92 14.20 17.21
CA TYR A 307 -12.23 13.18 17.97
C TYR A 307 -11.95 13.63 19.40
N VAL A 308 -12.09 12.69 20.31
CA VAL A 308 -11.53 12.76 21.67
C VAL A 308 -10.41 11.74 21.75
N SER A 309 -9.21 12.20 22.06
CA SER A 309 -8.02 11.36 22.29
C SER A 309 -7.63 11.45 23.75
N LEU A 310 -7.60 10.29 24.41
CA LEU A 310 -7.27 10.12 25.82
C LEU A 310 -5.91 9.41 25.88
N ASP A 311 -4.91 10.06 26.46
CA ASP A 311 -3.69 9.43 26.94
C ASP A 311 -3.95 8.98 28.37
N THR A 312 -4.16 7.68 28.57
CA THR A 312 -4.55 7.16 29.90
C THR A 312 -3.37 6.96 30.82
N GLU A 313 -2.15 6.90 30.31
CA GLU A 313 -0.94 6.86 31.15
C GLU A 313 -0.61 8.24 31.73
N ASN A 314 -0.71 9.29 30.92
CA ASN A 314 -0.40 10.64 31.33
C ASN A 314 -1.63 11.43 31.79
N SER A 315 -2.82 10.84 31.74
CA SER A 315 -4.11 11.49 32.09
C SER A 315 -4.37 12.76 31.28
N ASP A 316 -3.99 12.79 30.02
CA ASP A 316 -4.22 13.91 29.11
C ASP A 316 -5.41 13.63 28.19
N THR A 317 -6.19 14.67 27.91
CA THR A 317 -7.39 14.58 27.07
C THR A 317 -7.39 15.70 26.03
N ASN A 318 -7.39 15.31 24.77
CA ASN A 318 -7.38 16.24 23.66
C ASN A 318 -8.67 16.09 22.83
N PHE A 319 -9.31 17.23 22.55
CA PHE A 319 -10.44 17.30 21.59
C PHE A 319 -9.98 17.97 20.31
N SER A 320 -10.35 17.39 19.16
CA SER A 320 -9.97 17.91 17.86
C SER A 320 -11.09 17.79 16.83
N LEU A 321 -11.17 18.75 15.92
CA LEU A 321 -12.10 18.77 14.80
C LEU A 321 -11.30 18.80 13.49
N TYR A 322 -11.74 17.99 12.53
CA TYR A 322 -11.06 17.82 11.26
C TYR A 322 -12.03 18.01 10.09
N PRO A 323 -11.60 18.59 8.98
CA PRO A 323 -12.40 18.65 7.77
C PRO A 323 -12.60 17.26 7.17
N LYS A 324 -13.76 17.02 6.55
CA LYS A 324 -14.08 15.82 5.77
C LYS A 324 -14.85 16.24 4.52
N VAL A 325 -14.15 16.85 3.56
CA VAL A 325 -14.75 17.44 2.36
C VAL A 325 -14.15 16.80 1.12
N ASN A 326 -15.01 16.29 0.24
CA ASN A 326 -14.61 15.74 -1.05
C ASN A 326 -15.60 16.21 -2.11
N VAL A 327 -15.07 16.70 -3.23
CA VAL A 327 -15.84 17.13 -4.40
C VAL A 327 -15.22 16.51 -5.64
N SER A 328 -16.06 15.97 -6.52
CA SER A 328 -15.65 15.47 -7.83
C SER A 328 -16.66 15.93 -8.87
N TYR A 329 -16.17 16.50 -9.97
CA TYR A 329 -17.00 17.00 -11.06
C TYR A 329 -16.49 16.51 -12.41
N ARG A 330 -17.38 15.90 -13.21
CA ARG A 330 -17.10 15.46 -14.57
C ARG A 330 -17.17 16.67 -15.51
N LEU A 331 -16.01 17.20 -15.93
CA LEU A 331 -15.92 18.32 -16.85
C LEU A 331 -16.20 17.91 -18.29
N LEU A 332 -15.67 16.74 -18.70
CA LEU A 332 -15.81 16.16 -20.03
C LEU A 332 -16.00 14.64 -19.86
N ASP A 333 -17.19 14.20 -19.49
CA ASP A 333 -17.54 12.81 -19.25
C ASP A 333 -16.49 12.07 -18.39
N GLU A 334 -15.95 10.94 -18.85
CA GLU A 334 -14.85 10.22 -18.21
C GLU A 334 -13.46 10.74 -18.60
N THR A 335 -13.41 11.65 -19.58
CA THR A 335 -12.12 12.14 -20.12
C THR A 335 -11.45 13.11 -19.16
N VAL A 336 -12.21 14.01 -18.53
CA VAL A 336 -11.69 14.98 -17.57
C VAL A 336 -12.62 15.07 -16.37
N ILE A 337 -12.16 14.60 -15.23
CA ILE A 337 -12.83 14.70 -13.95
C ILE A 337 -11.94 15.57 -13.04
N ALA A 338 -12.42 16.73 -12.66
CA ALA A 338 -11.79 17.55 -11.64
C ALA A 338 -12.22 17.05 -10.26
N TYR A 339 -11.31 17.00 -9.31
CA TYR A 339 -11.63 16.64 -7.94
C TYR A 339 -10.80 17.45 -6.95
N GLY A 340 -11.31 17.58 -5.74
CA GLY A 340 -10.62 18.27 -4.67
C GLY A 340 -11.32 18.08 -3.34
N GLY A 341 -10.65 18.48 -2.29
CA GLY A 341 -11.19 18.35 -0.95
C GLY A 341 -10.24 18.81 0.13
N ALA A 342 -10.67 18.57 1.35
CA ALA A 342 -9.86 18.74 2.54
C ALA A 342 -10.24 17.63 3.53
N GLU A 343 -9.26 16.95 4.07
CA GLU A 343 -9.47 15.87 5.03
C GLU A 343 -8.46 15.91 6.16
N GLY A 344 -8.85 15.40 7.31
CA GLY A 344 -7.99 15.28 8.48
C GLY A 344 -8.49 14.18 9.40
N GLY A 345 -7.75 13.92 10.49
CA GLY A 345 -8.09 12.88 11.45
C GLY A 345 -6.91 12.51 12.35
N ILE A 346 -7.13 11.56 13.23
CA ILE A 346 -6.10 10.98 14.09
C ILE A 346 -5.63 9.65 13.48
N LYS A 347 -4.31 9.49 13.35
CA LYS A 347 -3.66 8.22 13.04
C LYS A 347 -3.02 7.70 14.33
N GLN A 348 -3.55 6.63 14.90
CA GLN A 348 -2.87 5.92 15.97
C GLN A 348 -1.65 5.20 15.39
N ASN A 349 -0.46 5.63 15.78
CA ASN A 349 0.77 4.91 15.50
C ASN A 349 0.87 3.71 16.45
N THR A 350 1.40 2.60 15.96
CA THR A 350 1.54 1.34 16.71
C THR A 350 2.95 0.78 16.56
N TYR A 351 3.41 0.01 17.51
CA TYR A 351 4.67 -0.72 17.39
C TYR A 351 4.64 -1.68 16.19
N TYR A 352 3.46 -2.30 15.95
CA TYR A 352 3.25 -3.13 14.77
C TYR A 352 3.50 -2.37 13.47
N ASP A 353 2.92 -1.17 13.30
CA ASP A 353 3.09 -0.38 12.08
C ASP A 353 4.55 0.06 11.90
N PHE A 354 5.23 0.43 12.99
CA PHE A 354 6.63 0.86 12.93
C PHE A 354 7.59 -0.27 12.57
N LYS A 355 7.41 -1.48 13.14
CA LYS A 355 8.24 -2.64 12.77
C LYS A 355 8.01 -3.09 11.33
N GLU A 356 6.81 -2.92 10.79
CA GLU A 356 6.50 -3.23 9.38
C GLU A 356 7.17 -2.24 8.43
N GLU A 357 7.27 -0.97 8.80
CA GLU A 357 7.94 0.05 7.99
C GLU A 357 9.46 -0.05 8.09
N ASN A 358 9.95 -0.19 9.32
CA ASN A 358 11.37 -0.35 9.63
C ASN A 358 11.58 -1.50 10.64
N PRO A 359 11.94 -2.71 10.20
CA PRO A 359 12.12 -3.85 11.11
C PRO A 359 13.32 -3.71 12.06
N PHE A 360 14.11 -2.65 11.90
CA PHE A 360 15.30 -2.36 12.71
C PHE A 360 15.04 -1.34 13.83
N VAL A 361 13.79 -1.03 14.13
CA VAL A 361 13.45 -0.19 15.30
C VAL A 361 13.89 -0.88 16.58
N SER A 362 14.33 -0.09 17.57
CA SER A 362 14.63 -0.60 18.91
C SER A 362 13.33 -0.90 19.67
N PRO A 363 13.33 -1.89 20.58
CA PRO A 363 12.19 -2.16 21.45
C PRO A 363 12.15 -1.17 22.64
N THR A 364 12.27 0.13 22.34
CA THR A 364 12.38 1.22 23.33
C THR A 364 11.70 2.50 22.84
N LEU A 365 10.66 2.34 22.00
CA LEU A 365 10.02 3.46 21.30
C LEU A 365 9.08 4.24 22.21
N ASN A 366 8.99 5.53 21.98
CA ASN A 366 7.86 6.32 22.44
C ASN A 366 6.75 6.27 21.38
N ILE A 367 5.60 5.71 21.71
CA ILE A 367 4.46 5.58 20.80
C ILE A 367 3.43 6.66 21.13
N ALA A 368 3.08 7.48 20.15
CA ALA A 368 2.06 8.51 20.27
C ALA A 368 1.28 8.68 18.95
N PRO A 369 0.02 9.13 18.98
CA PRO A 369 -0.75 9.36 17.79
C PRO A 369 -0.28 10.58 16.99
N THR A 370 -0.40 10.52 15.68
CA THR A 370 -0.21 11.66 14.77
C THR A 370 -1.58 12.27 14.45
N LYS A 371 -1.69 13.60 14.52
CA LYS A 371 -2.90 14.33 14.16
C LYS A 371 -2.71 15.00 12.80
N LYS A 372 -3.36 14.49 11.77
CA LYS A 372 -3.45 15.19 10.49
C LYS A 372 -4.49 16.30 10.63
N LEU A 373 -4.04 17.53 10.87
CA LEU A 373 -4.95 18.67 11.06
C LEU A 373 -5.78 18.90 9.82
N TYR A 374 -5.15 18.91 8.68
CA TYR A 374 -5.78 18.96 7.37
C TYR A 374 -4.80 18.53 6.28
N GLU A 375 -5.35 18.00 5.20
CA GLU A 375 -4.73 17.91 3.88
C GLU A 375 -5.72 18.44 2.86
N ALA A 376 -5.48 19.65 2.35
CA ALA A 376 -6.24 20.20 1.25
C ALA A 376 -5.62 19.75 -0.07
N PHE A 377 -6.45 19.30 -0.99
CA PHE A 377 -5.98 18.78 -2.26
C PHE A 377 -6.88 19.14 -3.43
N GLY A 378 -6.29 19.18 -4.62
CA GLY A 378 -6.99 19.30 -5.87
C GLY A 378 -6.29 18.54 -6.98
N GLY A 379 -7.06 18.08 -7.95
CA GLY A 379 -6.48 17.30 -9.04
C GLY A 379 -7.43 17.11 -10.21
N ILE A 380 -6.89 16.49 -11.25
CA ILE A 380 -7.63 16.05 -12.42
C ILE A 380 -7.30 14.59 -12.71
N LYS A 381 -8.28 13.81 -13.07
CA LYS A 381 -8.14 12.43 -13.49
C LYS A 381 -9.05 12.12 -14.67
N GLY A 382 -8.73 11.11 -15.43
CA GLY A 382 -9.60 10.71 -16.52
C GLY A 382 -9.01 9.64 -17.41
N LYS A 383 -9.80 9.30 -18.44
CA LYS A 383 -9.43 8.39 -19.51
C LYS A 383 -9.50 9.14 -20.85
N LEU A 384 -8.37 9.37 -21.49
CA LEU A 384 -8.35 9.96 -22.84
C LEU A 384 -8.82 8.96 -23.89
N SER A 385 -8.71 7.68 -23.60
CA SER A 385 -9.23 6.57 -24.39
C SER A 385 -9.37 5.34 -23.49
N ASN A 386 -9.95 4.26 -24.00
CA ASN A 386 -10.00 2.98 -23.27
C ASN A 386 -8.60 2.45 -22.90
N ALA A 387 -7.57 2.91 -23.59
CA ALA A 387 -6.19 2.49 -23.41
C ALA A 387 -5.34 3.47 -22.57
N PHE A 388 -5.83 4.67 -22.29
CA PHE A 388 -5.01 5.70 -21.63
C PHE A 388 -5.77 6.33 -20.45
N ALA A 389 -5.23 6.18 -19.24
CA ALA A 389 -5.72 6.80 -18.03
C ALA A 389 -4.64 7.66 -17.36
N TYR A 390 -5.06 8.74 -16.71
CA TYR A 390 -4.15 9.64 -15.99
C TYR A 390 -4.76 10.15 -14.69
N ASN A 391 -3.90 10.55 -13.77
CA ASN A 391 -4.25 11.23 -12.54
C ASN A 391 -3.13 12.20 -12.17
N ALA A 392 -3.48 13.44 -11.86
CA ALA A 392 -2.57 14.45 -11.34
C ALA A 392 -3.20 15.13 -10.14
N ARG A 393 -2.45 15.25 -9.04
CA ARG A 393 -2.92 15.83 -7.78
C ARG A 393 -1.84 16.72 -7.18
N VAL A 394 -2.26 17.82 -6.59
CA VAL A 394 -1.47 18.61 -5.67
C VAL A 394 -2.15 18.61 -4.32
N SER A 395 -1.39 18.52 -3.24
CA SER A 395 -1.92 18.62 -1.88
C SER A 395 -0.97 19.41 -0.98
N TYR A 396 -1.57 20.06 0.01
CA TYR A 396 -0.88 20.72 1.08
C TYR A 396 -1.56 20.37 2.41
N GLY A 397 -0.76 19.93 3.38
CA GLY A 397 -1.27 19.51 4.67
C GLY A 397 -0.33 19.85 5.82
N LYS A 398 -0.90 19.82 7.03
CA LYS A 398 -0.17 19.90 8.28
C LYS A 398 -0.50 18.70 9.16
N ASP A 399 0.53 17.97 9.55
CA ASP A 399 0.47 16.89 10.52
C ASP A 399 1.12 17.36 11.82
N GLU A 400 0.41 17.31 12.95
CA GLU A 400 0.98 17.48 14.28
C GLU A 400 1.45 16.12 14.82
N ASN A 401 2.59 16.14 15.51
CA ASN A 401 3.17 14.96 16.11
C ASN A 401 3.37 13.83 15.08
N SER A 402 3.96 14.16 13.93
CA SER A 402 4.27 13.20 12.87
C SER A 402 5.48 12.35 13.27
N ALA A 403 5.36 11.04 13.12
CA ALA A 403 6.41 10.09 13.47
C ALA A 403 7.51 10.07 12.40
N LEU A 404 8.77 10.21 12.81
CA LEU A 404 9.96 10.16 11.97
C LEU A 404 10.94 9.13 12.52
N PHE A 405 11.47 8.28 11.67
CA PHE A 405 12.53 7.34 12.05
C PHE A 405 13.87 8.06 12.09
N GLN A 406 14.62 7.86 13.16
CA GLN A 406 15.95 8.42 13.35
C GLN A 406 16.89 7.32 13.87
N SER A 407 18.11 7.23 13.34
CA SER A 407 19.06 6.23 13.82
C SER A 407 19.48 6.53 15.27
N ASN A 408 19.58 5.49 16.08
CA ASN A 408 20.03 5.57 17.46
C ASN A 408 21.55 5.74 17.54
N ASP A 409 22.01 6.50 18.51
CA ASP A 409 23.43 6.60 18.85
C ASP A 409 23.95 5.29 19.47
N ILE A 410 25.28 5.11 19.45
CA ILE A 410 25.92 4.03 20.20
C ILE A 410 25.69 4.28 21.70
N ASN A 411 25.16 3.29 22.40
CA ASN A 411 24.92 3.41 23.84
C ASN A 411 26.19 3.07 24.64
N PHE A 412 26.81 4.09 25.23
CA PHE A 412 27.98 3.94 26.10
C PHE A 412 27.63 3.92 27.59
N THR A 413 26.36 4.06 27.93
CA THR A 413 25.92 4.30 29.31
C THR A 413 25.69 3.05 30.12
N THR A 414 25.56 1.89 29.45
CA THR A 414 25.24 0.61 30.09
C THR A 414 26.44 -0.32 30.09
N SER A 415 26.60 -1.09 31.17
CA SER A 415 27.60 -2.17 31.26
C SER A 415 27.14 -3.47 30.58
N GLN A 416 25.87 -3.55 30.21
CA GLN A 416 25.25 -4.67 29.52
C GLN A 416 24.50 -4.12 28.31
N ASN A 417 25.13 -4.18 27.13
CA ASN A 417 24.52 -3.74 25.90
C ASN A 417 23.67 -4.88 25.30
N GLU A 418 22.44 -4.55 24.97
CA GLU A 418 21.58 -5.39 24.14
C GLU A 418 21.96 -5.25 22.66
N GLY A 419 21.53 -6.17 21.81
CA GLY A 419 21.89 -6.20 20.39
C GLY A 419 21.59 -4.96 19.57
N TYR A 420 20.67 -4.12 20.05
CA TYR A 420 20.25 -2.87 19.41
C TYR A 420 21.00 -1.61 19.89
N HIS A 421 21.98 -1.72 20.80
CA HIS A 421 22.69 -0.59 21.40
C HIS A 421 23.96 -0.13 20.67
N TYR A 422 24.27 -0.75 19.54
CA TYR A 422 25.54 -0.56 18.82
C TYR A 422 25.47 0.45 17.68
N GLY A 423 24.53 1.42 17.74
CA GLY A 423 24.27 2.35 16.63
C GLY A 423 23.63 1.67 15.43
N ASN A 424 22.94 0.58 15.65
CA ASN A 424 22.35 -0.31 14.65
C ASN A 424 20.82 -0.44 14.78
N SER A 425 20.18 0.47 15.46
CA SER A 425 18.73 0.48 15.60
C SER A 425 18.17 1.87 15.34
N PHE A 426 16.85 1.96 15.31
CA PHE A 426 16.14 3.22 15.06
C PHE A 426 15.18 3.54 16.18
N ASN A 427 15.10 4.82 16.50
CA ASN A 427 14.08 5.42 17.33
C ASN A 427 12.99 6.07 16.46
N VAL A 428 11.89 6.45 17.08
CA VAL A 428 10.87 7.30 16.51
C VAL A 428 10.85 8.62 17.26
N VAL A 429 11.11 9.70 16.54
CA VAL A 429 10.97 11.07 17.02
C VAL A 429 9.73 11.70 16.39
N TYR A 430 9.19 12.71 17.04
CA TYR A 430 7.97 13.35 16.59
C TYR A 430 8.19 14.82 16.31
N ASP A 431 7.51 15.33 15.27
CA ASP A 431 7.52 16.75 14.93
C ASP A 431 6.24 17.16 14.22
N ASP A 432 5.95 18.44 14.21
CA ASP A 432 4.92 19.03 13.39
C ASP A 432 5.45 19.28 11.99
N ILE A 433 4.79 18.71 10.97
CA ILE A 433 5.28 18.73 9.60
C ILE A 433 4.24 19.36 8.66
N ASN A 434 4.67 20.38 7.92
CA ASN A 434 3.91 20.86 6.76
C ASN A 434 4.44 20.17 5.50
N THR A 435 3.53 19.60 4.72
CA THR A 435 3.88 18.85 3.50
C THR A 435 3.18 19.44 2.28
N LEU A 436 3.95 19.87 1.28
CA LEU A 436 3.45 20.13 -0.07
C LEU A 436 3.78 18.91 -0.94
N ALA A 437 2.77 18.34 -1.57
CA ALA A 437 2.96 17.14 -2.40
C ALA A 437 2.40 17.32 -3.81
N PHE A 438 3.12 16.77 -4.79
CA PHE A 438 2.69 16.63 -6.19
C PHE A 438 2.69 15.15 -6.54
N PHE A 439 1.56 14.68 -7.03
CA PHE A 439 1.41 13.33 -7.53
C PHE A 439 1.02 13.34 -8.99
N GLY A 440 1.63 12.47 -9.79
CA GLY A 440 1.28 12.22 -11.17
C GLY A 440 1.29 10.73 -11.50
N GLU A 441 0.29 10.24 -12.22
CA GLU A 441 0.20 8.88 -12.70
C GLU A 441 -0.34 8.85 -14.12
N VAL A 442 0.27 8.00 -14.95
CA VAL A 442 -0.20 7.68 -16.30
C VAL A 442 -0.17 6.17 -16.47
N LYS A 443 -1.27 5.60 -16.96
CA LYS A 443 -1.38 4.20 -17.34
C LYS A 443 -1.78 4.09 -18.79
N VAL A 444 -1.08 3.24 -19.53
CA VAL A 444 -1.34 2.95 -20.94
C VAL A 444 -1.49 1.45 -21.14
N ASP A 445 -2.65 1.03 -21.61
CA ASP A 445 -2.91 -0.33 -22.08
C ASP A 445 -2.65 -0.35 -23.59
N VAL A 446 -1.40 -0.60 -23.99
CA VAL A 446 -0.95 -0.54 -25.41
C VAL A 446 -1.67 -1.60 -26.24
N SER A 447 -1.95 -2.74 -25.64
CA SER A 447 -2.73 -3.83 -26.21
C SER A 447 -3.31 -4.69 -25.09
N GLY A 448 -4.22 -5.62 -25.41
CA GLY A 448 -4.67 -6.62 -24.42
C GLY A 448 -3.54 -7.50 -23.85
N GLN A 449 -2.34 -7.41 -24.41
CA GLN A 449 -1.17 -8.18 -24.00
C GLN A 449 -0.09 -7.34 -23.31
N PHE A 450 -0.14 -6.02 -23.39
CA PHE A 450 0.90 -5.14 -22.85
C PHE A 450 0.31 -3.89 -22.23
N SER A 451 0.63 -3.66 -20.97
CA SER A 451 0.32 -2.42 -20.25
C SER A 451 1.56 -1.83 -19.59
N VAL A 452 1.63 -0.52 -19.53
CA VAL A 452 2.68 0.22 -18.84
C VAL A 452 2.05 1.34 -18.00
N GLY A 453 2.59 1.56 -16.81
CA GLY A 453 2.22 2.68 -15.95
C GLY A 453 3.45 3.36 -15.42
N VAL A 454 3.32 4.66 -15.20
CA VAL A 454 4.34 5.51 -14.59
C VAL A 454 3.67 6.32 -13.50
N ASN A 455 4.27 6.37 -12.31
CA ASN A 455 3.84 7.30 -11.28
C ASN A 455 5.04 8.01 -10.65
N ALA A 456 4.80 9.21 -10.15
CA ALA A 456 5.78 9.98 -9.41
C ALA A 456 5.10 10.77 -8.29
N ASN A 457 5.79 10.86 -7.15
CA ASN A 457 5.42 11.69 -6.01
C ASN A 457 6.61 12.58 -5.68
N TYR A 458 6.37 13.88 -5.62
CA TYR A 458 7.32 14.84 -5.11
C TYR A 458 6.78 15.46 -3.83
N TYR A 459 7.62 15.58 -2.82
CA TYR A 459 7.28 16.12 -1.51
C TYR A 459 8.25 17.22 -1.13
N SER A 460 7.73 18.29 -0.54
CA SER A 460 8.49 19.32 0.15
C SER A 460 8.01 19.36 1.60
N TYR A 461 8.91 19.10 2.52
CA TYR A 461 8.61 19.05 3.94
C TYR A 461 9.15 20.30 4.64
N SER A 462 8.44 20.74 5.67
CA SER A 462 8.90 21.76 6.61
C SER A 462 8.56 21.29 8.02
N THR A 463 9.56 21.09 8.83
CA THR A 463 9.54 20.66 10.23
C THR A 463 9.56 21.86 11.17
N ASP A 464 9.00 21.72 12.37
CA ASP A 464 8.96 22.82 13.35
C ASP A 464 10.14 22.74 14.35
N VAL A 465 10.54 21.56 14.80
CA VAL A 465 11.57 21.31 15.83
C VAL A 465 12.77 20.56 15.28
N GLN A 466 12.55 19.50 14.53
CA GLN A 466 13.62 18.71 13.92
C GLN A 466 14.28 19.53 12.79
N SER A 467 15.58 19.38 12.60
CA SER A 467 16.31 20.07 11.52
C SER A 467 15.91 19.55 10.13
N GLU A 468 15.47 18.29 10.05
CA GLU A 468 15.11 17.63 8.81
C GLU A 468 13.90 16.69 9.02
N ALA A 469 13.20 16.40 7.93
CA ALA A 469 12.18 15.36 7.89
C ALA A 469 12.85 13.98 7.74
N TRP A 470 13.34 13.44 8.85
CA TRP A 470 14.22 12.27 8.91
C TRP A 470 13.68 11.08 8.14
N ASN A 471 14.51 10.50 7.28
CA ASN A 471 14.26 9.33 6.43
C ASN A 471 13.08 9.46 5.45
N LEU A 472 12.52 10.66 5.26
CA LEU A 472 11.50 10.94 4.26
C LEU A 472 12.13 11.42 2.94
N PRO A 473 12.00 10.69 1.83
CA PRO A 473 12.52 11.12 0.54
C PRO A 473 11.63 12.19 -0.10
N SER A 474 12.25 13.19 -0.73
CA SER A 474 11.54 14.24 -1.46
C SER A 474 10.97 13.76 -2.79
N LEU A 475 11.50 12.69 -3.40
CA LEU A 475 11.02 12.17 -4.68
C LEU A 475 10.94 10.64 -4.64
N LYS A 476 9.79 10.11 -5.07
CA LYS A 476 9.58 8.70 -5.36
C LYS A 476 8.97 8.56 -6.75
N ALA A 477 9.53 7.72 -7.60
CA ALA A 477 8.99 7.48 -8.93
C ALA A 477 9.03 5.99 -9.25
N SER A 478 8.06 5.51 -10.02
CA SER A 478 8.07 4.12 -10.49
C SER A 478 7.53 3.99 -11.91
N VAL A 479 8.08 3.04 -12.63
CA VAL A 479 7.57 2.54 -13.91
C VAL A 479 7.25 1.07 -13.71
N PHE A 480 6.07 0.65 -14.10
CA PHE A 480 5.66 -0.75 -14.03
C PHE A 480 5.05 -1.18 -15.36
N SER A 481 5.28 -2.41 -15.73
CA SER A 481 4.77 -2.99 -16.95
C SER A 481 4.32 -4.42 -16.72
N ASN A 482 3.24 -4.81 -17.39
CA ASN A 482 2.77 -6.18 -17.45
C ASN A 482 2.64 -6.58 -18.91
N PHE A 483 3.08 -7.79 -19.22
CA PHE A 483 3.07 -8.28 -20.58
C PHE A 483 2.72 -9.77 -20.65
N ASN A 484 1.90 -10.11 -21.64
CA ASN A 484 1.61 -11.48 -22.04
C ASN A 484 2.23 -11.66 -23.43
N ILE A 485 3.43 -12.23 -23.52
CA ILE A 485 4.14 -12.41 -24.80
C ILE A 485 3.39 -13.43 -25.66
N THR A 486 2.88 -14.48 -25.01
CA THR A 486 2.00 -15.48 -25.62
C THR A 486 0.93 -15.88 -24.59
N GLU A 487 -0.02 -16.74 -24.96
CA GLU A 487 -0.98 -17.32 -24.00
C GLU A 487 -0.29 -18.04 -22.82
N LYS A 488 0.93 -18.55 -23.04
CA LYS A 488 1.70 -19.30 -22.03
C LYS A 488 2.79 -18.48 -21.34
N LEU A 489 3.41 -17.53 -22.05
CA LEU A 489 4.54 -16.74 -21.53
C LEU A 489 4.06 -15.36 -21.14
N TYR A 490 4.19 -15.03 -19.88
CA TYR A 490 3.81 -13.75 -19.29
C TYR A 490 4.91 -13.21 -18.38
N GLY A 491 4.85 -11.94 -18.05
CA GLY A 491 5.81 -11.33 -17.14
C GLY A 491 5.40 -9.95 -16.67
N SER A 492 6.21 -9.42 -15.77
CA SER A 492 6.11 -8.06 -15.28
C SER A 492 7.49 -7.47 -15.05
N ALA A 493 7.62 -6.18 -15.25
CA ALA A 493 8.82 -5.42 -14.94
C ALA A 493 8.44 -4.21 -14.08
N SER A 494 9.28 -3.87 -13.12
CA SER A 494 9.17 -2.63 -12.35
C SER A 494 10.53 -1.99 -12.19
N LEU A 495 10.56 -0.68 -12.29
CA LEU A 495 11.70 0.17 -12.01
C LEU A 495 11.22 1.23 -11.04
N PHE A 496 11.91 1.44 -9.93
CA PHE A 496 11.57 2.49 -9.00
C PHE A 496 12.81 3.28 -8.57
N TYR A 497 12.58 4.54 -8.31
CA TYR A 497 13.54 5.50 -7.79
C TYR A 497 13.06 6.05 -6.46
N VAL A 498 13.97 6.10 -5.50
CA VAL A 498 13.79 6.79 -4.22
C VAL A 498 14.88 7.82 -4.10
N GLY A 499 14.48 9.07 -3.87
CA GLY A 499 15.40 10.19 -3.72
C GLY A 499 16.23 10.13 -2.44
N GLU A 500 17.12 11.09 -2.29
CA GLU A 500 17.93 11.29 -1.11
C GLU A 500 17.06 11.43 0.15
N ARG A 501 17.59 10.98 1.29
CA ARG A 501 16.99 11.09 2.60
C ARG A 501 18.04 11.55 3.59
N LYS A 502 17.58 12.16 4.66
CA LYS A 502 18.45 12.63 5.75
C LYS A 502 18.29 11.75 6.97
N ASP A 503 19.39 11.49 7.65
CA ASP A 503 19.42 10.81 8.96
C ASP A 503 20.51 11.45 9.84
N VAL A 504 20.62 11.03 11.08
CA VAL A 504 21.60 11.52 12.04
C VAL A 504 22.78 10.56 12.12
N SER A 505 23.99 11.09 12.21
CA SER A 505 25.19 10.28 12.44
C SER A 505 25.14 9.63 13.83
N ASN A 506 25.42 8.33 13.86
CA ASN A 506 25.51 7.53 15.08
C ASN A 506 26.93 7.09 15.41
N ALA A 507 27.94 7.63 14.71
CA ALA A 507 29.36 7.30 14.92
C ALA A 507 30.22 8.58 14.83
N GLY A 508 30.76 8.99 15.94
CA GLY A 508 31.73 10.08 16.02
C GLY A 508 31.16 11.38 16.58
N PHE A 509 30.54 12.21 15.78
CA PHE A 509 29.95 13.47 16.25
C PHE A 509 28.42 13.29 16.37
N ILE A 510 27.94 13.25 17.59
CA ILE A 510 26.52 13.11 17.91
C ILE A 510 25.75 14.28 17.28
N GLY A 511 24.70 13.97 16.52
CA GLY A 511 23.80 14.96 15.93
C GLY A 511 24.25 15.54 14.59
N GLU A 512 25.30 15.02 13.95
CA GLU A 512 25.67 15.43 12.59
C GLU A 512 24.69 14.84 11.57
N GLU A 513 24.17 15.71 10.68
CA GLU A 513 23.30 15.30 9.59
C GLU A 513 24.05 14.49 8.54
N ILE A 514 23.49 13.35 8.14
CA ILE A 514 24.01 12.51 7.07
C ILE A 514 22.98 12.38 5.96
N THR A 515 23.45 12.48 4.72
CA THR A 515 22.65 12.22 3.53
C THR A 515 22.79 10.77 3.12
N LEU A 516 21.67 10.06 3.04
CA LEU A 516 21.56 8.76 2.38
C LEU A 516 21.25 9.00 0.90
N ASP A 517 22.13 8.53 0.03
CA ASP A 517 21.99 8.68 -1.41
C ASP A 517 20.67 8.10 -1.92
N GLY A 518 20.10 8.73 -2.94
CA GLY A 518 18.99 8.17 -3.68
C GLY A 518 19.40 6.90 -4.43
N TYR A 519 18.45 6.04 -4.72
CA TYR A 519 18.71 4.78 -5.41
C TYR A 519 17.66 4.43 -6.44
N VAL A 520 18.07 3.61 -7.40
CA VAL A 520 17.20 2.99 -8.41
C VAL A 520 17.23 1.49 -8.21
N ASP A 521 16.08 0.84 -8.26
CA ASP A 521 15.98 -0.62 -8.22
C ASP A 521 15.07 -1.11 -9.36
N ALA A 522 15.44 -2.23 -9.97
CA ALA A 522 14.70 -2.86 -11.04
C ALA A 522 14.39 -4.31 -10.72
N ASN A 523 13.13 -4.67 -10.94
CA ASN A 523 12.64 -6.03 -10.74
C ASN A 523 12.01 -6.56 -12.04
N LEU A 524 12.21 -7.83 -12.31
CA LEU A 524 11.69 -8.52 -13.49
C LEU A 524 11.16 -9.89 -13.09
N SER A 525 10.01 -10.25 -13.61
CA SER A 525 9.40 -11.56 -13.40
C SER A 525 8.92 -12.13 -14.73
N PHE A 526 9.23 -13.39 -14.98
CA PHE A 526 8.71 -14.18 -16.07
C PHE A 526 8.02 -15.43 -15.54
N GLY A 527 6.89 -15.78 -16.16
CA GLY A 527 6.17 -16.98 -15.85
C GLY A 527 5.80 -17.74 -17.14
N TYR A 528 5.87 -19.06 -17.08
CA TYR A 528 5.46 -19.94 -18.18
C TYR A 528 4.41 -20.94 -17.71
N ARG A 529 3.26 -20.95 -18.36
CA ARG A 529 2.15 -21.90 -18.11
C ARG A 529 2.37 -23.17 -18.93
N PHE A 530 2.76 -24.26 -18.27
CA PHE A 530 2.86 -25.59 -18.91
C PHE A 530 1.47 -26.14 -19.18
N THR A 531 0.59 -26.02 -18.22
CA THR A 531 -0.83 -26.38 -18.27
C THR A 531 -1.67 -25.30 -17.60
N ASP A 532 -2.98 -25.43 -17.59
CA ASP A 532 -3.87 -24.52 -16.84
C ASP A 532 -3.60 -24.56 -15.33
N ARG A 533 -3.03 -25.66 -14.84
CA ARG A 533 -2.74 -25.87 -13.40
C ARG A 533 -1.28 -25.60 -13.04
N LEU A 534 -0.34 -25.95 -13.89
CA LEU A 534 1.10 -25.89 -13.58
C LEU A 534 1.77 -24.74 -14.34
N SER A 535 2.43 -23.86 -13.58
CA SER A 535 3.31 -22.82 -14.13
C SER A 535 4.66 -22.82 -13.39
N ALA A 536 5.71 -22.41 -14.08
CA ALA A 536 6.97 -22.06 -13.47
C ALA A 536 7.22 -20.57 -13.63
N PHE A 537 8.03 -20.01 -12.73
CA PHE A 537 8.41 -18.62 -12.79
C PHE A 537 9.89 -18.41 -12.44
N VAL A 538 10.42 -17.29 -12.91
CA VAL A 538 11.72 -16.76 -12.52
C VAL A 538 11.51 -15.29 -12.16
N LYS A 539 12.04 -14.86 -11.01
CA LYS A 539 12.02 -13.47 -10.54
C LYS A 539 13.46 -13.01 -10.36
N GLY A 540 13.75 -11.79 -10.79
CA GLY A 540 14.98 -11.08 -10.50
C GLY A 540 14.65 -9.79 -9.76
N SER A 541 15.33 -9.50 -8.66
CA SER A 541 15.19 -8.26 -7.90
C SER A 541 16.56 -7.61 -7.73
N ASN A 542 16.57 -6.30 -7.54
CA ASN A 542 17.78 -5.48 -7.51
C ASN A 542 18.72 -5.79 -8.70
N LEU A 543 18.18 -5.73 -9.93
CA LEU A 543 18.90 -6.15 -11.14
C LEU A 543 20.10 -5.26 -11.49
N PHE A 544 20.20 -4.07 -10.90
CA PHE A 544 21.39 -3.22 -11.02
C PHE A 544 22.52 -3.69 -10.11
N GLY A 545 22.24 -4.55 -9.13
CA GLY A 545 23.24 -5.11 -8.21
C GLY A 545 23.82 -4.08 -7.25
N ASP A 546 23.17 -2.95 -7.08
CA ASP A 546 23.61 -1.93 -6.15
C ASP A 546 23.29 -2.33 -4.70
N ASN A 547 24.28 -2.18 -3.80
CA ASN A 547 24.09 -2.38 -2.38
C ASN A 547 23.66 -1.05 -1.72
N TYR A 548 22.61 -0.42 -2.24
CA TYR A 548 22.10 0.83 -1.69
C TYR A 548 21.64 0.66 -0.24
N LYS A 549 21.67 1.74 0.52
CA LYS A 549 21.21 1.76 1.90
C LYS A 549 19.74 2.18 1.95
N LYS A 550 18.86 1.28 2.38
CA LYS A 550 17.46 1.63 2.64
C LYS A 550 17.34 2.46 3.92
N TRP A 551 18.12 2.13 4.92
CA TRP A 551 18.24 2.81 6.19
C TRP A 551 19.73 3.05 6.50
N MET A 552 20.04 3.96 7.41
CA MET A 552 21.40 4.23 7.83
C MET A 552 22.12 2.95 8.23
N ASN A 553 23.29 2.67 7.64
CA ASN A 553 24.10 1.45 7.83
C ASN A 553 23.43 0.12 7.39
N TYR A 554 22.28 0.15 6.73
CA TYR A 554 21.56 -1.03 6.27
C TYR A 554 21.61 -1.18 4.75
N PRO A 555 22.72 -1.71 4.19
CA PRO A 555 22.78 -2.05 2.78
C PRO A 555 21.85 -3.22 2.47
N VAL A 556 21.28 -3.22 1.26
CA VAL A 556 20.46 -4.33 0.78
C VAL A 556 21.32 -5.42 0.11
N GLN A 557 20.76 -6.61 -0.07
CA GLN A 557 21.36 -7.66 -0.89
C GLN A 557 21.54 -7.17 -2.33
N GLY A 558 22.60 -7.60 -3.00
CA GLY A 558 22.83 -7.36 -4.43
C GLY A 558 21.75 -8.03 -5.31
N ILE A 559 22.10 -8.42 -6.52
CA ILE A 559 21.15 -9.08 -7.44
C ILE A 559 20.56 -10.33 -6.80
N GLN A 560 19.23 -10.35 -6.67
CA GLN A 560 18.48 -11.49 -6.17
C GLN A 560 17.81 -12.20 -7.35
N GLY A 561 17.97 -13.51 -7.43
CA GLY A 561 17.30 -14.38 -8.38
C GLY A 561 16.54 -15.47 -7.67
N LEU A 562 15.28 -15.71 -8.04
CA LEU A 562 14.43 -16.75 -7.47
C LEU A 562 13.68 -17.45 -8.59
N ALA A 563 13.70 -18.78 -8.61
CA ALA A 563 12.94 -19.61 -9.53
C ALA A 563 12.01 -20.53 -8.75
N GLY A 564 10.83 -20.78 -9.31
CA GLY A 564 9.84 -21.59 -8.61
C GLY A 564 8.74 -22.12 -9.51
N VAL A 565 7.84 -22.85 -8.89
CA VAL A 565 6.68 -23.45 -9.53
C VAL A 565 5.42 -23.09 -8.75
N THR A 566 4.32 -22.90 -9.48
CA THR A 566 2.98 -22.73 -8.91
C THR A 566 2.06 -23.81 -9.47
N TYR A 567 1.37 -24.50 -8.59
CA TYR A 567 0.36 -25.48 -8.93
C TYR A 567 -1.00 -25.06 -8.43
N LYS A 568 -1.98 -25.00 -9.33
CA LYS A 568 -3.39 -24.66 -9.06
C LYS A 568 -4.22 -25.93 -9.03
N PHE A 569 -5.14 -26.02 -8.06
CA PHE A 569 -5.97 -27.20 -7.90
C PHE A 569 -7.35 -26.86 -7.32
N ASP A 570 -8.28 -27.76 -7.48
CA ASP A 570 -9.58 -27.77 -6.82
C ASP A 570 -9.62 -29.00 -5.91
N TRP A 571 -10.29 -28.92 -4.79
CA TRP A 571 -10.54 -30.03 -3.89
C TRP A 571 -11.61 -30.96 -4.47
#